data_066f6611bd76d9675f8c315203c06394
#
_entry.id   066f6611bd76d9675f8c315203c06394
#
_cell.length_a   1.000
_cell.length_b   1.000
_cell.length_c   1.000
_cell.angle_alpha   90.00
_cell.angle_beta   90.00
_cell.angle_gamma   90.00
#
_symmetry.space_group_name_H-M   'P 1'
#
loop_
_entity.id
_entity.type
_entity.pdbx_description
1 polymer ?
#
loop_
_entity_poly.entity_id
_entity_poly.type
_entity_poly.pdbx_seq_one_letter_code
_entity_poly.pdbx_strand_id
1 'polypeptide(L)'
;MSNYLEYKGFYGTVEYSSDDDVLYGKIIGLEHSLISYEGKSLKELKKGFHDAVDDYLDSNKNAGIDKPCKGSFNVRIGPELHVRAILKAKSLNISLNSFIKKVLEKEL
;
A
#
# COMPACT_ATOMS: atom_id res chain seq x y z
N MET A 1 -1.18 14.89 -3.68
CA MET A 1 -1.19 14.88 -2.21
C MET A 1 -1.71 13.54 -1.73
N SER A 2 -0.99 12.89 -0.86
CA SER A 2 -1.39 11.57 -0.36
C SER A 2 -2.28 11.70 0.87
N ASN A 3 -3.29 10.83 0.93
CA ASN A 3 -4.15 10.70 2.11
C ASN A 3 -3.75 9.45 2.89
N TYR A 4 -2.45 9.29 3.09
CA TYR A 4 -1.90 8.12 3.77
C TYR A 4 -1.08 8.53 4.97
N LEU A 5 -1.07 7.65 5.97
CA LEU A 5 -0.12 7.75 7.07
C LEU A 5 1.04 6.81 6.76
N GLU A 6 2.23 7.17 7.21
CA GLU A 6 3.41 6.33 7.02
C GLU A 6 4.19 6.22 8.32
N TYR A 7 4.62 5.01 8.67
CA TYR A 7 5.41 4.77 9.87
C TYR A 7 6.16 3.46 9.74
N LYS A 8 7.50 3.51 9.89
CA LYS A 8 8.38 2.32 9.83
C LYS A 8 8.18 1.47 8.58
N GLY A 9 7.91 2.13 7.45
CA GLY A 9 7.70 1.44 6.18
C GLY A 9 6.29 0.91 5.97
N PHE A 10 5.39 1.13 6.92
CA PHE A 10 3.99 0.75 6.79
C PHE A 10 3.16 1.97 6.41
N TYR A 11 2.11 1.71 5.63
CA TYR A 11 1.21 2.76 5.17
C TYR A 11 -0.19 2.48 5.66
N GLY A 12 -0.91 3.52 6.04
CA GLY A 12 -2.26 3.40 6.53
C GLY A 12 -3.20 4.38 5.86
N THR A 13 -4.48 4.01 5.77
CA THR A 13 -5.49 4.87 5.16
C THR A 13 -6.03 5.87 6.18
N VAL A 14 -6.66 6.93 5.67
CA VAL A 14 -7.37 7.93 6.49
C VAL A 14 -8.77 8.06 5.91
N GLU A 15 -9.77 7.65 6.68
CA GLU A 15 -11.16 7.66 6.26
C GLU A 15 -12.02 8.27 7.38
N TYR A 16 -13.19 8.74 7.02
CA TYR A 16 -14.09 9.37 7.96
C TYR A 16 -15.45 8.67 8.01
N SER A 17 -15.94 8.39 9.19
CA SER A 17 -17.28 7.85 9.40
C SER A 17 -18.18 8.94 9.95
N SER A 18 -19.16 9.37 9.15
CA SER A 18 -20.10 10.40 9.58
C SER A 18 -21.08 9.88 10.61
N ASP A 19 -21.38 8.59 10.59
CA ASP A 19 -22.31 7.98 11.53
C ASP A 19 -21.75 7.98 12.96
N ASP A 20 -20.46 7.67 13.08
CA ASP A 20 -19.80 7.58 14.38
C ASP A 20 -18.99 8.83 14.71
N ASP A 21 -18.88 9.73 13.75
CA ASP A 21 -18.08 10.97 13.87
C ASP A 21 -16.66 10.68 14.32
N VAL A 22 -16.03 9.70 13.67
CA VAL A 22 -14.64 9.33 13.95
C VAL A 22 -13.85 9.19 12.65
N LEU A 23 -12.54 9.39 12.77
CA LEU A 23 -11.61 9.06 11.72
C LEU A 23 -11.15 7.61 11.93
N TYR A 24 -10.99 6.88 10.85
CA TYR A 24 -10.53 5.49 10.95
C TYR A 24 -9.65 5.17 9.74
N GLY A 25 -8.98 4.03 9.81
CA GLY A 25 -8.15 3.57 8.71
C GLY A 25 -7.67 2.16 8.95
N LYS A 26 -6.92 1.66 8.00
CA LYS A 26 -6.34 0.33 8.08
C LYS A 26 -4.94 0.34 7.49
N ILE A 27 -4.09 -0.56 7.96
CA ILE A 27 -2.75 -0.75 7.40
C ILE A 27 -2.90 -1.47 6.08
N ILE A 28 -2.34 -0.91 5.02
CA ILE A 28 -2.41 -1.51 3.68
C ILE A 28 -1.14 -2.32 3.39
N GLY A 29 -1.27 -3.27 2.46
CA GLY A 29 -0.14 -4.07 2.03
C GLY A 29 0.15 -5.31 2.86
N LEU A 30 -0.67 -5.63 3.86
CA LEU A 30 -0.52 -6.85 4.64
C LEU A 30 -1.26 -7.99 3.94
N GLU A 31 -0.59 -9.12 3.73
CA GLU A 31 -1.16 -10.25 3.01
C GLU A 31 -2.07 -11.12 3.87
N HIS A 32 -1.76 -11.26 5.14
CA HIS A 32 -2.42 -12.22 6.01
C HIS A 32 -3.11 -11.61 7.22
N SER A 33 -3.04 -10.31 7.37
CA SER A 33 -3.58 -9.62 8.54
C SER A 33 -4.45 -8.44 8.12
N LEU A 34 -5.47 -8.18 8.92
CA LEU A 34 -6.30 -6.98 8.77
C LEU A 34 -6.19 -6.20 10.06
N ILE A 35 -5.55 -5.05 10.00
CA ILE A 35 -5.31 -4.22 11.18
C ILE A 35 -5.88 -2.84 10.91
N SER A 36 -6.78 -2.41 11.81
CA SER A 36 -7.43 -1.11 11.71
C SER A 36 -7.18 -0.30 12.97
N TYR A 37 -7.44 0.98 12.87
CA TYR A 37 -7.26 1.93 13.97
C TYR A 37 -8.25 3.07 13.79
N GLU A 38 -8.52 3.80 14.87
CA GLU A 38 -9.46 4.91 14.81
C GLU A 38 -9.06 6.02 15.79
N GLY A 39 -9.66 7.18 15.64
CA GLY A 39 -9.44 8.31 16.52
C GLY A 39 -10.44 9.43 16.24
N LYS A 40 -10.68 10.26 17.22
CA LYS A 40 -11.62 11.38 17.07
C LYS A 40 -10.96 12.61 16.43
N SER A 41 -9.64 12.60 16.31
CA SER A 41 -8.89 13.66 15.66
C SER A 41 -7.77 13.02 14.84
N LEU A 42 -7.17 13.82 13.96
CA LEU A 42 -6.05 13.32 13.17
C LEU A 42 -4.88 12.92 14.07
N LYS A 43 -4.65 13.66 15.14
CA LYS A 43 -3.59 13.34 16.09
C LYS A 43 -3.84 11.98 16.76
N GLU A 44 -5.07 11.71 17.18
CA GLU A 44 -5.42 10.43 17.76
C GLU A 44 -5.34 9.31 16.74
N LEU A 45 -5.75 9.58 15.50
CA LEU A 45 -5.66 8.59 14.42
C LEU A 45 -4.21 8.19 14.16
N LYS A 46 -3.32 9.17 14.09
CA LYS A 46 -1.89 8.90 13.88
C LYS A 46 -1.31 8.09 15.02
N LYS A 47 -1.68 8.42 16.24
CA LYS A 47 -1.22 7.65 17.40
C LYS A 47 -1.71 6.21 17.33
N GLY A 48 -3.00 6.02 16.99
CA GLY A 48 -3.56 4.68 16.83
C GLY A 48 -2.84 3.89 15.75
N PHE A 49 -2.51 4.54 14.63
CA PHE A 49 -1.76 3.91 13.56
C PHE A 49 -0.36 3.50 14.03
N HIS A 50 0.36 4.39 14.71
CA HIS A 50 1.70 4.08 15.21
C HIS A 50 1.65 2.93 16.21
N ASP A 51 0.70 2.95 17.12
CA ASP A 51 0.55 1.88 18.12
C ASP A 51 0.24 0.54 17.43
N ALA A 52 -0.62 0.58 16.41
CA ALA A 52 -0.98 -0.64 15.67
C ALA A 52 0.23 -1.22 14.94
N VAL A 53 1.06 -0.37 14.32
CA VAL A 53 2.28 -0.82 13.65
C VAL A 53 3.24 -1.42 14.67
N ASP A 54 3.46 -0.73 15.78
CA ASP A 54 4.39 -1.21 16.81
C ASP A 54 3.93 -2.55 17.40
N ASP A 55 2.63 -2.69 17.68
CA ASP A 55 2.07 -3.95 18.16
C ASP A 55 2.25 -5.08 17.14
N TYR A 56 2.00 -4.78 15.87
CA TYR A 56 2.16 -5.76 14.81
C TYR A 56 3.62 -6.23 14.71
N LEU A 57 4.57 -5.28 14.72
CA LEU A 57 5.99 -5.61 14.63
C LEU A 57 6.45 -6.42 15.85
N ASP A 58 5.97 -6.08 17.03
CA ASP A 58 6.32 -6.80 18.23
C ASP A 58 5.78 -8.23 18.22
N SER A 59 4.54 -8.40 17.76
CA SER A 59 3.90 -9.71 17.70
C SER A 59 4.51 -10.62 16.64
N ASN A 60 5.04 -10.05 15.55
CA ASN A 60 5.49 -10.80 14.38
C ASN A 60 7.00 -10.74 14.16
N LYS A 61 7.75 -10.21 15.08
CA LYS A 61 9.20 -9.99 14.89
C LYS A 61 9.98 -11.26 14.59
N ASN A 62 9.49 -12.40 15.03
CA ASN A 62 10.14 -13.69 14.80
C ASN A 62 9.44 -14.53 13.74
N ALA A 63 8.29 -14.11 13.28
CA ALA A 63 7.48 -14.89 12.35
C ALA A 63 7.81 -14.56 10.88
N GLY A 64 8.13 -13.30 10.58
CA GLY A 64 8.45 -12.89 9.22
C GLY A 64 7.32 -13.12 8.23
N ILE A 65 6.08 -13.19 8.69
CA ILE A 65 4.95 -13.61 7.88
C ILE A 65 4.48 -12.48 6.95
N ASP A 66 4.24 -11.31 7.50
CA ASP A 66 3.78 -10.16 6.73
C ASP A 66 4.86 -9.10 6.69
N LYS A 67 5.00 -8.47 5.53
CA LYS A 67 5.91 -7.33 5.36
C LYS A 67 5.16 -6.25 4.59
N PRO A 68 5.50 -4.97 4.79
CA PRO A 68 4.90 -3.94 3.95
C PRO A 68 5.33 -4.19 2.51
N CYS A 69 4.43 -4.12 1.61
CA CYS A 69 4.57 -4.38 0.17
C CYS A 69 5.91 -4.97 -0.28
N LYS A 70 5.85 -6.14 -0.90
CA LYS A 70 7.06 -6.85 -1.36
C LYS A 70 7.76 -6.20 -2.55
N GLY A 71 7.17 -5.18 -3.14
CA GLY A 71 7.72 -4.55 -4.35
C GLY A 71 7.34 -5.27 -5.62
N SER A 72 6.47 -6.25 -5.55
CA SER A 72 5.97 -6.95 -6.73
C SER A 72 4.49 -7.28 -6.57
N PHE A 73 3.78 -7.34 -7.69
CA PHE A 73 2.36 -7.70 -7.70
C PHE A 73 1.98 -8.18 -9.10
N ASN A 74 0.88 -8.91 -9.18
CA ASN A 74 0.36 -9.42 -10.44
C ASN A 74 -0.81 -8.58 -10.90
N VAL A 75 -0.82 -8.24 -12.18
CA VAL A 75 -1.88 -7.42 -12.78
C VAL A 75 -2.44 -8.13 -13.99
N ARG A 76 -3.77 -8.17 -14.10
CA ARG A 76 -4.46 -8.69 -15.29
C ARG A 76 -4.97 -7.52 -16.09
N ILE A 77 -4.43 -7.31 -17.28
CA ILE A 77 -4.76 -6.17 -18.12
C ILE A 77 -5.38 -6.59 -19.46
N GLY A 78 -5.57 -7.89 -19.65
CA GLY A 78 -6.12 -8.41 -20.89
C GLY A 78 -5.03 -8.66 -21.93
N PRO A 79 -5.28 -9.59 -22.87
CA PRO A 79 -4.26 -9.98 -23.85
C PRO A 79 -3.86 -8.85 -24.80
N GLU A 80 -4.80 -8.02 -25.22
CA GLU A 80 -4.49 -6.93 -26.15
C GLU A 80 -3.54 -5.92 -25.56
N LEU A 81 -3.85 -5.43 -24.35
CA LEU A 81 -3.02 -4.43 -23.68
C LEU A 81 -1.67 -5.02 -23.29
N HIS A 82 -1.65 -6.30 -22.93
CA HIS A 82 -0.42 -7.01 -22.60
C HIS A 82 0.55 -7.04 -23.81
N VAL A 83 0.02 -7.39 -24.99
CA VAL A 83 0.84 -7.41 -26.22
C VAL A 83 1.33 -6.02 -26.56
N ARG A 84 0.49 -5.03 -26.46
CA ARG A 84 0.87 -3.64 -26.74
C ARG A 84 1.99 -3.18 -25.80
N ALA A 85 1.91 -3.55 -24.54
CA ALA A 85 2.94 -3.20 -23.56
C ALA A 85 4.28 -3.87 -23.91
N ILE A 86 4.24 -5.14 -24.33
CA ILE A 86 5.45 -5.86 -24.74
C ILE A 86 6.09 -5.18 -25.95
N LEU A 87 5.30 -4.83 -26.95
CA LEU A 87 5.80 -4.18 -28.15
C LEU A 87 6.40 -2.81 -27.83
N LYS A 88 5.77 -2.07 -26.97
CA LYS A 88 6.28 -0.75 -26.57
C LYS A 88 7.59 -0.88 -25.81
N ALA A 89 7.68 -1.84 -24.90
CA ALA A 89 8.91 -2.08 -24.15
C ALA A 89 10.06 -2.43 -25.11
N LYS A 90 9.79 -3.29 -26.11
CA LYS A 90 10.80 -3.63 -27.10
C LYS A 90 11.24 -2.43 -27.93
N SER A 91 10.31 -1.55 -28.30
CA SER A 91 10.65 -0.35 -29.05
C SER A 91 11.54 0.60 -28.26
N LEU A 92 11.44 0.56 -26.93
CA LEU A 92 12.29 1.35 -26.05
C LEU A 92 13.54 0.60 -25.60
N ASN A 93 13.68 -0.64 -26.03
CA ASN A 93 14.82 -1.50 -25.71
C ASN A 93 14.98 -1.72 -24.20
N ILE A 94 13.85 -1.91 -23.52
CA ILE A 94 13.80 -2.20 -22.09
C ILE A 94 12.91 -3.42 -21.84
N SER A 95 13.00 -4.00 -20.64
CA SER A 95 12.14 -5.11 -20.27
C SER A 95 10.70 -4.63 -20.01
N LEU A 96 9.76 -5.57 -20.06
CA LEU A 96 8.37 -5.26 -19.74
C LEU A 96 8.23 -4.70 -18.31
N ASN A 97 8.95 -5.31 -17.36
CA ASN A 97 8.92 -4.83 -15.99
C ASN A 97 9.44 -3.39 -15.87
N SER A 98 10.52 -3.08 -16.57
CA SER A 98 11.07 -1.72 -16.59
C SER A 98 10.09 -0.73 -17.21
N PHE A 99 9.40 -1.16 -18.27
CA PHE A 99 8.40 -0.32 -18.91
C PHE A 99 7.24 -0.02 -17.96
N ILE A 100 6.71 -1.04 -17.28
CA ILE A 100 5.61 -0.87 -16.32
C ILE A 100 6.03 0.07 -15.18
N LYS A 101 7.24 -0.13 -14.64
CA LYS A 101 7.75 0.73 -13.59
C LYS A 101 7.83 2.19 -14.06
N LYS A 102 8.32 2.40 -15.27
CA LYS A 102 8.47 3.74 -15.85
C LYS A 102 7.11 4.42 -15.99
N VAL A 103 6.10 3.70 -16.45
CA VAL A 103 4.75 4.23 -16.60
C VAL A 103 4.17 4.63 -15.24
N LEU A 104 4.33 3.77 -14.23
CA LEU A 104 3.84 4.06 -12.89
C LEU A 104 4.53 5.28 -12.29
N GLU A 105 5.84 5.39 -12.47
CA GLU A 105 6.57 6.55 -11.97
C GLU A 105 6.09 7.84 -12.62
N LYS A 106 5.72 7.77 -13.89
CA LYS A 106 5.22 8.94 -14.63
C LYS A 106 3.84 9.37 -14.15
N GLU A 107 2.97 8.41 -13.84
CA GLU A 107 1.58 8.67 -13.46
C GLU A 107 1.40 8.95 -11.97
N LEU A 108 2.31 8.53 -11.15
CA LEU A 108 2.25 8.73 -9.71
C LEU A 108 3.18 9.85 -9.27
#